data_f3f5bacd199c11a367c2f5a067c32858
#
_entry.id   f3f5bacd199c11a367c2f5a067c32858
#
_cell.length_a   1.000
_cell.length_b   1.000
_cell.length_c   1.000
_cell.angle_alpha   90.00
_cell.angle_beta   90.00
_cell.angle_gamma   90.00
#
_symmetry.space_group_name_H-M   'P 1'
#
loop_
_entity.id
_entity.type
_entity.pdbx_description
1 polymer ?
#
loop_
_entity_poly.entity_id
_entity_poly.type
_entity_poly.pdbx_seq_one_letter_code
_entity_poly.pdbx_strand_id
1 'polypeptide(L)'
;EAMPEDLSIALPYIETIAGGFNIPIIKMDGYEADDIIGTLAHKAEADGFDSIYMVTPDKDFGQLVTEKIKMYRPSRKGDGAEIWGISEILEKWNIQNTEQVIDMLGLCGDVSDNIPGVPGIGPKTAAKLLASYGDIENLLDHTEELKGKQKEQLESFSEQAKLSKELATINIQVPVIYNWDEYTLNDPSQEQLESLFSELEFRTLGRRLFGESFQIKKENEDNFTLQSESDSMASPTSQQTELLSESTHSFKTLKDIPAQYILIKTQKEKEALAQAIEESQLFAFDTETDSLD
;
A
#
# COMPACT_ATOMS: atom_id res chain seq x y z
N GLU A 1 -6.18 -15.02 3.57
CA GLU A 1 -4.85 -15.24 4.17
C GLU A 1 -4.71 -14.41 5.45
N ALA A 2 -3.94 -14.92 6.43
CA ALA A 2 -3.67 -14.13 7.63
C ALA A 2 -2.71 -12.97 7.29
N MET A 3 -2.96 -11.80 7.86
CA MET A 3 -2.10 -10.64 7.70
C MET A 3 -0.70 -10.95 8.27
N PRO A 4 0.40 -10.63 7.58
CA PRO A 4 1.75 -10.75 8.11
C PRO A 4 1.91 -9.98 9.42
N GLU A 5 2.66 -10.54 10.37
CA GLU A 5 2.84 -9.95 11.71
C GLU A 5 3.45 -8.54 11.64
N ASP A 6 4.49 -8.37 10.82
CA ASP A 6 5.15 -7.07 10.63
C ASP A 6 4.19 -5.99 10.12
N LEU A 7 3.25 -6.36 9.24
CA LEU A 7 2.24 -5.45 8.74
C LEU A 7 1.25 -5.06 9.84
N SER A 8 0.86 -6.02 10.68
CA SER A 8 -0.03 -5.77 11.82
C SER A 8 0.58 -4.79 12.83
N ILE A 9 1.92 -4.84 13.00
CA ILE A 9 2.67 -3.91 13.84
C ILE A 9 2.75 -2.53 13.20
N ALA A 10 2.90 -2.45 11.86
CA ALA A 10 3.08 -1.19 11.14
C ALA A 10 1.79 -0.37 10.98
N LEU A 11 0.63 -1.02 10.88
CA LEU A 11 -0.65 -0.34 10.62
C LEU A 11 -0.99 0.80 11.60
N PRO A 12 -0.83 0.66 12.94
CA PRO A 12 -1.09 1.74 13.88
C PRO A 12 -0.22 2.99 13.63
N TYR A 13 1.01 2.81 13.16
CA TYR A 13 1.90 3.94 12.85
C TYR A 13 1.42 4.76 11.66
N ILE A 14 0.72 4.17 10.69
CA ILE A 14 0.14 4.91 9.57
C ILE A 14 -0.87 5.95 10.09
N GLU A 15 -1.71 5.55 11.04
CA GLU A 15 -2.68 6.47 11.65
C GLU A 15 -1.98 7.55 12.47
N THR A 16 -0.95 7.18 13.23
CA THR A 16 -0.16 8.13 14.03
C THR A 16 0.56 9.15 13.12
N ILE A 17 1.10 8.70 11.99
CA ILE A 17 1.72 9.58 10.99
C ILE A 17 0.67 10.54 10.40
N ALA A 18 -0.47 10.03 9.96
CA ALA A 18 -1.54 10.86 9.42
C ALA A 18 -2.04 11.89 10.45
N GLY A 19 -2.19 11.47 11.71
CA GLY A 19 -2.51 12.37 12.82
C GLY A 19 -1.46 13.46 13.04
N GLY A 20 -0.17 13.12 12.95
CA GLY A 20 0.93 14.09 13.03
C GLY A 20 0.93 15.11 11.88
N PHE A 21 0.44 14.71 10.71
CA PHE A 21 0.21 15.62 9.58
C PHE A 21 -1.11 16.40 9.69
N ASN A 22 -1.89 16.21 10.74
CA ASN A 22 -3.25 16.75 10.90
C ASN A 22 -4.18 16.36 9.74
N ILE A 23 -3.97 15.18 9.15
CA ILE A 23 -4.83 14.63 8.10
C ILE A 23 -5.96 13.84 8.77
N PRO A 24 -7.23 14.21 8.53
CA PRO A 24 -8.37 13.49 9.07
C PRO A 24 -8.40 12.04 8.56
N ILE A 25 -8.69 11.10 9.45
CA ILE A 25 -8.84 9.68 9.12
C ILE A 25 -10.30 9.30 9.28
N ILE A 26 -10.88 8.74 8.24
CA ILE A 26 -12.28 8.32 8.22
C ILE A 26 -12.30 6.80 8.12
N LYS A 27 -13.01 6.17 9.04
CA LYS A 27 -13.22 4.72 9.08
C LYS A 27 -14.70 4.43 9.33
N MET A 28 -15.18 3.37 8.73
CA MET A 28 -16.51 2.85 8.99
C MET A 28 -16.50 1.33 8.89
N ASP A 29 -16.90 0.67 9.96
CA ASP A 29 -16.98 -0.78 10.02
C ASP A 29 -18.00 -1.32 9.01
N GLY A 30 -17.65 -2.38 8.31
CA GLY A 30 -18.51 -3.04 7.33
C GLY A 30 -18.51 -2.43 5.94
N TYR A 31 -17.65 -1.43 5.68
CA TYR A 31 -17.46 -0.82 4.37
C TYR A 31 -15.98 -0.81 4.01
N GLU A 32 -15.70 -0.91 2.71
CA GLU A 32 -14.35 -0.77 2.19
C GLU A 32 -13.93 0.71 2.09
N ALA A 33 -12.62 0.95 2.03
CA ALA A 33 -12.09 2.30 1.86
C ALA A 33 -12.61 2.95 0.58
N ASP A 34 -12.76 2.16 -0.48
CA ASP A 34 -13.21 2.59 -1.79
C ASP A 34 -14.64 3.12 -1.76
N ASP A 35 -15.52 2.45 -1.00
CA ASP A 35 -16.90 2.88 -0.77
C ASP A 35 -16.96 4.23 -0.05
N ILE A 36 -16.11 4.38 0.98
CA ILE A 36 -16.04 5.64 1.75
C ILE A 36 -15.52 6.77 0.86
N ILE A 37 -14.43 6.54 0.11
CA ILE A 37 -13.84 7.52 -0.78
C ILE A 37 -14.84 7.90 -1.89
N GLY A 38 -15.47 6.91 -2.52
CA GLY A 38 -16.49 7.14 -3.55
C GLY A 38 -17.66 7.94 -3.03
N THR A 39 -18.16 7.58 -1.85
CA THR A 39 -19.27 8.31 -1.21
C THR A 39 -18.89 9.76 -0.92
N LEU A 40 -17.71 10.00 -0.33
CA LEU A 40 -17.27 11.36 0.00
C LEU A 40 -16.99 12.19 -1.25
N ALA A 41 -16.41 11.60 -2.29
CA ALA A 41 -16.19 12.31 -3.55
C ALA A 41 -17.50 12.79 -4.18
N HIS A 42 -18.53 11.94 -4.24
CA HIS A 42 -19.84 12.32 -4.76
C HIS A 42 -20.58 13.33 -3.86
N LYS A 43 -20.44 13.22 -2.53
CA LYS A 43 -20.99 14.22 -1.60
C LYS A 43 -20.32 15.57 -1.78
N ALA A 44 -18.99 15.61 -1.93
CA ALA A 44 -18.26 16.85 -2.22
C ALA A 44 -18.70 17.50 -3.52
N GLU A 45 -18.91 16.70 -4.58
CA GLU A 45 -19.43 17.20 -5.85
C GLU A 45 -20.84 17.80 -5.70
N ALA A 46 -21.73 17.11 -4.97
CA ALA A 46 -23.09 17.57 -4.68
C ALA A 46 -23.11 18.83 -3.82
N ASP A 47 -22.18 18.97 -2.87
CA ASP A 47 -22.03 20.14 -1.99
C ASP A 47 -21.32 21.31 -2.68
N GLY A 48 -20.95 21.17 -3.96
CA GLY A 48 -20.54 22.28 -4.82
C GLY A 48 -19.03 22.51 -4.90
N PHE A 49 -18.19 21.56 -4.50
CA PHE A 49 -16.75 21.63 -4.71
C PHE A 49 -16.44 21.67 -6.23
N ASP A 50 -15.45 22.47 -6.62
CA ASP A 50 -15.09 22.68 -8.02
C ASP A 50 -14.19 21.59 -8.57
N SER A 51 -13.35 20.97 -7.73
CA SER A 51 -12.43 19.91 -8.11
C SER A 51 -12.21 18.95 -6.95
N ILE A 52 -12.38 17.66 -7.20
CA ILE A 52 -12.21 16.57 -6.24
C ILE A 52 -11.17 15.62 -6.80
N TYR A 53 -10.16 15.28 -6.01
CA TYR A 53 -9.10 14.37 -6.40
C TYR A 53 -9.07 13.15 -5.51
N MET A 54 -9.34 11.98 -6.08
CA MET A 54 -9.12 10.69 -5.44
C MET A 54 -7.66 10.29 -5.65
N VAL A 55 -6.87 10.27 -4.59
CA VAL A 55 -5.44 9.95 -4.66
C VAL A 55 -5.27 8.43 -4.56
N THR A 56 -5.27 7.77 -5.68
CA THR A 56 -5.18 6.30 -5.76
C THR A 56 -4.53 5.85 -7.07
N PRO A 57 -3.72 4.78 -7.08
CA PRO A 57 -3.28 4.11 -8.29
C PRO A 57 -4.31 3.13 -8.84
N ASP A 58 -5.37 2.83 -8.08
CA ASP A 58 -6.36 1.82 -8.43
C ASP A 58 -7.20 2.25 -9.62
N LYS A 59 -7.24 1.37 -10.63
CA LYS A 59 -7.96 1.62 -11.89
C LYS A 59 -9.48 1.59 -11.73
N ASP A 60 -10.00 0.92 -10.69
CA ASP A 60 -11.42 0.70 -10.50
C ASP A 60 -12.15 1.97 -10.07
N PHE A 61 -11.43 2.92 -9.48
CA PHE A 61 -11.93 4.28 -9.24
C PHE A 61 -12.28 5.05 -10.51
N GLY A 62 -11.91 4.55 -11.68
CA GLY A 62 -12.31 5.11 -12.97
C GLY A 62 -13.84 5.20 -13.13
N GLN A 63 -14.59 4.32 -12.47
CA GLN A 63 -16.07 4.34 -12.46
C GLN A 63 -16.66 5.58 -11.78
N LEU A 64 -15.90 6.23 -10.89
CA LEU A 64 -16.33 7.39 -10.09
C LEU A 64 -15.95 8.73 -10.73
N VAL A 65 -15.22 8.70 -11.86
CA VAL A 65 -14.71 9.92 -12.50
C VAL A 65 -15.84 10.67 -13.19
N THR A 66 -15.95 11.96 -12.87
CA THR A 66 -16.89 12.92 -13.47
C THR A 66 -16.12 14.15 -13.99
N GLU A 67 -16.84 15.19 -14.41
CA GLU A 67 -16.21 16.47 -14.78
C GLU A 67 -15.43 17.09 -13.62
N LYS A 68 -15.89 16.89 -12.38
CA LYS A 68 -15.28 17.46 -11.16
C LYS A 68 -14.44 16.45 -10.39
N ILE A 69 -14.81 15.17 -10.38
CA ILE A 69 -14.11 14.09 -9.68
C ILE A 69 -13.06 13.51 -10.63
N LYS A 70 -11.79 13.53 -10.20
CA LYS A 70 -10.64 13.04 -10.97
C LYS A 70 -9.78 12.11 -10.14
N MET A 71 -9.07 11.21 -10.79
CA MET A 71 -8.04 10.41 -10.13
C MET A 71 -6.70 11.15 -10.18
N TYR A 72 -6.05 11.26 -9.04
CA TYR A 72 -4.66 11.70 -8.92
C TYR A 72 -3.80 10.45 -8.66
N ARG A 73 -2.97 10.10 -9.63
CA ARG A 73 -2.17 8.88 -9.62
C ARG A 73 -0.70 9.20 -9.42
N PRO A 74 -0.16 9.03 -8.20
CA PRO A 74 1.26 9.25 -7.95
C PRO A 74 2.13 8.34 -8.81
N SER A 75 3.19 8.90 -9.41
CA SER A 75 4.17 8.10 -10.12
C SER A 75 4.94 7.19 -9.17
N ARG A 76 5.11 5.91 -9.52
CA ARG A 76 5.92 4.96 -8.75
C ARG A 76 7.40 5.37 -8.66
N LYS A 77 7.89 6.17 -9.60
CA LYS A 77 9.27 6.65 -9.65
C LYS A 77 9.49 7.94 -8.87
N GLY A 78 8.45 8.49 -8.24
CA GLY A 78 8.54 9.74 -7.49
C GLY A 78 8.60 11.02 -8.34
N ASP A 79 8.52 10.91 -9.65
CA ASP A 79 8.62 12.04 -10.60
C ASP A 79 7.22 12.48 -11.06
N GLY A 80 6.49 13.18 -10.18
CA GLY A 80 5.20 13.77 -10.53
C GLY A 80 4.00 12.85 -10.30
N ALA A 81 2.89 13.19 -10.93
CA ALA A 81 1.64 12.44 -10.88
C ALA A 81 0.89 12.61 -12.22
N GLU A 82 0.03 11.64 -12.52
CA GLU A 82 -0.91 11.71 -13.62
C GLU A 82 -2.29 12.06 -13.07
N ILE A 83 -3.00 12.96 -13.74
CA ILE A 83 -4.41 13.25 -13.42
C ILE A 83 -5.25 12.60 -14.50
N TRP A 84 -6.12 11.70 -14.09
CA TRP A 84 -7.04 11.03 -14.99
C TRP A 84 -8.44 11.59 -14.78
N GLY A 85 -8.96 12.24 -15.82
CA GLY A 85 -10.35 12.64 -15.97
C GLY A 85 -11.10 11.68 -16.91
N ILE A 86 -12.24 12.11 -17.39
CA ILE A 86 -13.10 11.30 -18.27
C ILE A 86 -12.33 10.82 -19.51
N SER A 87 -11.60 11.72 -20.19
CA SER A 87 -10.87 11.39 -21.42
C SER A 87 -9.86 10.28 -21.24
N GLU A 88 -9.07 10.34 -20.17
CA GLU A 88 -8.03 9.35 -19.85
C GLU A 88 -8.65 7.99 -19.50
N ILE A 89 -9.79 7.98 -18.79
CA ILE A 89 -10.53 6.76 -18.50
C ILE A 89 -11.09 6.12 -19.78
N LEU A 90 -11.76 6.90 -20.61
CA LEU A 90 -12.32 6.40 -21.87
C LEU A 90 -11.24 5.81 -22.79
N GLU A 91 -10.11 6.49 -22.93
CA GLU A 91 -8.97 6.00 -23.71
C GLU A 91 -8.36 4.72 -23.10
N LYS A 92 -8.12 4.72 -21.79
CA LYS A 92 -7.48 3.61 -21.09
C LYS A 92 -8.27 2.31 -21.18
N TRP A 93 -9.58 2.40 -20.98
CA TRP A 93 -10.48 1.26 -20.98
C TRP A 93 -11.05 0.96 -22.37
N ASN A 94 -10.88 1.86 -23.34
CA ASN A 94 -11.50 1.81 -24.67
C ASN A 94 -13.02 1.65 -24.59
N ILE A 95 -13.65 2.54 -23.82
CA ILE A 95 -15.09 2.61 -23.53
C ILE A 95 -15.68 3.96 -23.96
N GLN A 96 -16.99 4.11 -23.91
CA GLN A 96 -17.70 5.31 -24.38
C GLN A 96 -18.12 6.26 -23.25
N ASN A 97 -18.27 5.74 -22.02
CA ASN A 97 -18.56 6.52 -20.83
C ASN A 97 -17.91 5.84 -19.60
N THR A 98 -17.75 6.57 -18.50
CA THR A 98 -17.08 6.07 -17.28
C THR A 98 -17.87 5.00 -16.54
N GLU A 99 -19.20 4.98 -16.71
CA GLU A 99 -20.07 3.95 -16.13
C GLU A 99 -19.74 2.55 -16.66
N GLN A 100 -19.24 2.45 -17.90
CA GLN A 100 -18.81 1.18 -18.49
C GLN A 100 -17.59 0.55 -17.84
N VAL A 101 -16.90 1.22 -16.91
CA VAL A 101 -15.77 0.62 -16.16
C VAL A 101 -16.28 -0.60 -15.37
N ILE A 102 -17.43 -0.50 -14.71
CA ILE A 102 -18.02 -1.63 -13.98
C ILE A 102 -18.44 -2.77 -14.90
N ASP A 103 -18.94 -2.45 -16.09
CA ASP A 103 -19.29 -3.47 -17.10
C ASP A 103 -18.04 -4.16 -17.66
N MET A 104 -16.95 -3.42 -17.87
CA MET A 104 -15.67 -3.99 -18.25
C MET A 104 -15.14 -4.98 -17.19
N LEU A 105 -15.18 -4.61 -15.91
CA LEU A 105 -14.80 -5.46 -14.80
C LEU A 105 -15.74 -6.66 -14.65
N GLY A 106 -17.04 -6.47 -14.81
CA GLY A 106 -18.04 -7.52 -14.81
C GLY A 106 -17.82 -8.59 -15.89
N LEU A 107 -17.41 -8.17 -17.08
CA LEU A 107 -17.11 -9.08 -18.19
C LEU A 107 -15.73 -9.72 -18.08
N CYS A 108 -14.69 -8.95 -17.78
CA CYS A 108 -13.31 -9.42 -17.75
C CYS A 108 -12.94 -10.12 -16.46
N GLY A 109 -13.60 -9.78 -15.35
CA GLY A 109 -13.18 -10.08 -14.01
C GLY A 109 -11.98 -9.24 -13.56
N ASP A 110 -11.64 -9.36 -12.29
CA ASP A 110 -10.40 -8.86 -11.70
C ASP A 110 -9.79 -9.91 -10.79
N VAL A 111 -8.59 -10.34 -11.11
CA VAL A 111 -7.87 -11.38 -10.34
C VAL A 111 -7.41 -10.83 -8.99
N SER A 112 -7.11 -9.52 -8.90
CA SER A 112 -6.67 -8.89 -7.66
C SER A 112 -7.75 -8.95 -6.60
N ASP A 113 -9.01 -8.72 -7.01
CA ASP A 113 -10.16 -8.66 -6.12
C ASP A 113 -10.99 -9.95 -6.14
N ASN A 114 -10.45 -10.98 -6.78
CA ASN A 114 -11.12 -12.28 -6.91
C ASN A 114 -12.49 -12.19 -7.62
N ILE A 115 -12.65 -11.25 -8.53
CA ILE A 115 -13.85 -11.09 -9.36
C ILE A 115 -13.73 -12.01 -10.58
N PRO A 116 -14.65 -12.97 -10.76
CA PRO A 116 -14.44 -14.04 -11.74
C PRO A 116 -14.61 -13.60 -13.19
N GLY A 117 -15.49 -12.63 -13.49
CA GLY A 117 -15.82 -12.25 -14.85
C GLY A 117 -16.45 -13.38 -15.68
N VAL A 118 -16.44 -13.26 -17.01
CA VAL A 118 -16.92 -14.28 -17.94
C VAL A 118 -15.73 -15.01 -18.56
N PRO A 119 -15.61 -16.33 -18.40
CA PRO A 119 -14.49 -17.09 -18.95
C PRO A 119 -14.30 -16.88 -20.46
N GLY A 120 -13.09 -16.51 -20.87
CA GLY A 120 -12.76 -16.28 -22.28
C GLY A 120 -13.12 -14.90 -22.83
N ILE A 121 -13.67 -14.01 -22.01
CA ILE A 121 -13.90 -12.60 -22.36
C ILE A 121 -12.81 -11.76 -21.70
N GLY A 122 -11.87 -11.29 -22.50
CA GLY A 122 -10.84 -10.35 -22.07
C GLY A 122 -11.15 -8.92 -22.49
N PRO A 123 -10.30 -7.94 -22.09
CA PRO A 123 -10.57 -6.50 -22.27
C PRO A 123 -10.92 -6.08 -23.71
N LYS A 124 -10.22 -6.61 -24.70
CA LYS A 124 -10.51 -6.30 -26.12
C LYS A 124 -11.88 -6.79 -26.59
N THR A 125 -12.32 -7.92 -26.07
CA THR A 125 -13.63 -8.49 -26.42
C THR A 125 -14.74 -7.75 -25.68
N ALA A 126 -14.55 -7.49 -24.39
CA ALA A 126 -15.48 -6.73 -23.57
C ALA A 126 -15.71 -5.33 -24.14
N ALA A 127 -14.66 -4.60 -24.50
CA ALA A 127 -14.77 -3.28 -25.10
C ALA A 127 -15.58 -3.27 -26.42
N LYS A 128 -15.41 -4.31 -27.26
CA LYS A 128 -16.21 -4.45 -28.50
C LYS A 128 -17.69 -4.74 -28.21
N LEU A 129 -17.95 -5.57 -27.22
CA LEU A 129 -19.33 -5.90 -26.83
C LEU A 129 -20.01 -4.66 -26.24
N LEU A 130 -19.37 -3.95 -25.33
CA LEU A 130 -19.90 -2.73 -24.75
C LEU A 130 -20.06 -1.60 -25.76
N ALA A 131 -19.18 -1.51 -26.76
CA ALA A 131 -19.37 -0.57 -27.87
C ALA A 131 -20.63 -0.85 -28.70
N SER A 132 -21.07 -2.10 -28.76
CA SER A 132 -22.24 -2.51 -29.54
C SER A 132 -23.54 -2.50 -28.72
N TYR A 133 -23.45 -2.91 -27.45
CA TYR A 133 -24.63 -3.13 -26.60
C TYR A 133 -24.77 -2.13 -25.45
N GLY A 134 -23.73 -1.37 -25.13
CA GLY A 134 -23.76 -0.34 -24.10
C GLY A 134 -23.38 -0.85 -22.71
N ASP A 135 -24.10 -1.79 -22.17
CA ASP A 135 -23.94 -2.40 -20.85
C ASP A 135 -24.11 -3.92 -20.86
N ILE A 136 -23.83 -4.57 -19.74
CA ILE A 136 -23.95 -6.03 -19.58
C ILE A 136 -25.42 -6.47 -19.70
N GLU A 137 -26.33 -5.75 -19.13
CA GLU A 137 -27.74 -6.11 -19.10
C GLU A 137 -28.28 -6.19 -20.53
N ASN A 138 -28.09 -5.15 -21.34
CA ASN A 138 -28.48 -5.15 -22.71
C ASN A 138 -27.76 -6.18 -23.58
N LEU A 139 -26.45 -6.41 -23.29
CA LEU A 139 -25.69 -7.49 -23.95
C LEU A 139 -26.30 -8.86 -23.68
N LEU A 140 -26.68 -9.14 -22.44
CA LEU A 140 -27.26 -10.43 -22.05
C LEU A 140 -28.67 -10.63 -22.63
N ASP A 141 -29.43 -9.56 -22.81
CA ASP A 141 -30.75 -9.60 -23.44
C ASP A 141 -30.69 -9.86 -24.96
N HIS A 142 -29.52 -9.67 -25.59
CA HIS A 142 -29.32 -9.82 -27.04
C HIS A 142 -28.27 -10.92 -27.39
N THR A 143 -28.10 -11.91 -26.53
CA THR A 143 -27.12 -13.00 -26.76
C THR A 143 -27.42 -13.80 -28.04
N GLU A 144 -28.67 -13.84 -28.52
CA GLU A 144 -29.05 -14.50 -29.78
C GLU A 144 -28.41 -13.87 -31.03
N GLU A 145 -27.97 -12.63 -30.97
CA GLU A 145 -27.24 -11.97 -32.07
C GLU A 145 -25.80 -12.41 -32.16
N LEU A 146 -25.27 -13.00 -31.08
CA LEU A 146 -23.90 -13.49 -31.00
C LEU A 146 -23.78 -14.89 -31.60
N LYS A 147 -22.51 -15.30 -31.88
CA LYS A 147 -22.22 -16.59 -32.52
C LYS A 147 -21.12 -17.33 -31.80
N GLY A 148 -21.20 -18.67 -31.90
CA GLY A 148 -20.14 -19.58 -31.45
C GLY A 148 -19.88 -19.49 -29.96
N LYS A 149 -18.60 -19.64 -29.58
CA LYS A 149 -18.16 -19.74 -28.20
C LYS A 149 -18.51 -18.51 -27.34
N GLN A 150 -18.56 -17.31 -27.96
CA GLN A 150 -18.88 -16.09 -27.26
C GLN A 150 -20.34 -16.09 -26.77
N LYS A 151 -21.28 -16.53 -27.62
CA LYS A 151 -22.67 -16.73 -27.23
C LYS A 151 -22.79 -17.74 -26.09
N GLU A 152 -22.19 -18.92 -26.25
CA GLU A 152 -22.24 -19.99 -25.26
C GLU A 152 -21.70 -19.55 -23.90
N GLN A 153 -20.61 -18.77 -23.88
CA GLN A 153 -20.01 -18.27 -22.63
C GLN A 153 -20.94 -17.26 -21.95
N LEU A 154 -21.47 -16.27 -22.66
CA LEU A 154 -22.34 -15.26 -22.07
C LEU A 154 -23.65 -15.86 -21.57
N GLU A 155 -24.26 -16.80 -22.29
CA GLU A 155 -25.46 -17.52 -21.85
C GLU A 155 -25.18 -18.40 -20.61
N SER A 156 -24.04 -19.11 -20.58
CA SER A 156 -23.69 -20.00 -19.49
C SER A 156 -23.26 -19.28 -18.20
N PHE A 157 -22.67 -18.09 -18.34
CA PHE A 157 -22.11 -17.31 -17.25
C PHE A 157 -22.82 -15.96 -17.04
N SER A 158 -24.07 -15.82 -17.49
CA SER A 158 -24.85 -14.59 -17.39
C SER A 158 -24.97 -14.10 -15.94
N GLU A 159 -25.33 -14.97 -15.01
CA GLU A 159 -25.45 -14.62 -13.58
C GLU A 159 -24.08 -14.29 -12.95
N GLN A 160 -23.02 -14.95 -13.40
CA GLN A 160 -21.67 -14.65 -12.95
C GLN A 160 -21.21 -13.27 -13.46
N ALA A 161 -21.56 -12.86 -14.67
CA ALA A 161 -21.28 -11.54 -15.19
C ALA A 161 -21.97 -10.45 -14.36
N LYS A 162 -23.26 -10.64 -14.03
CA LYS A 162 -24.02 -9.71 -13.18
C LYS A 162 -23.43 -9.63 -11.77
N LEU A 163 -23.11 -10.77 -11.16
CA LEU A 163 -22.47 -10.82 -9.85
C LEU A 163 -21.11 -10.11 -9.88
N SER A 164 -20.32 -10.34 -10.93
CA SER A 164 -19.02 -9.70 -11.09
C SER A 164 -19.15 -8.17 -11.24
N LYS A 165 -20.15 -7.68 -11.95
CA LYS A 165 -20.47 -6.27 -12.04
C LYS A 165 -20.87 -5.69 -10.68
N GLU A 166 -21.73 -6.39 -9.94
CA GLU A 166 -22.13 -6.00 -8.58
C GLU A 166 -20.93 -5.90 -7.63
N LEU A 167 -20.05 -6.92 -7.64
CA LEU A 167 -18.85 -6.94 -6.82
C LEU A 167 -17.84 -5.85 -7.19
N ALA A 168 -17.76 -5.47 -8.48
CA ALA A 168 -16.87 -4.40 -8.94
C ALA A 168 -17.44 -3.00 -8.71
N THR A 169 -18.72 -2.89 -8.34
CA THR A 169 -19.39 -1.59 -8.18
C THR A 169 -19.10 -1.00 -6.80
N ILE A 170 -18.42 0.13 -6.77
CA ILE A 170 -18.14 0.88 -5.54
C ILE A 170 -19.45 1.48 -5.00
N ASN A 171 -19.74 1.24 -3.74
CA ASN A 171 -20.92 1.76 -3.07
C ASN A 171 -20.73 3.24 -2.68
N ILE A 172 -21.44 4.13 -3.35
CA ILE A 172 -21.39 5.58 -3.09
C ILE A 172 -22.46 6.07 -2.09
N GLN A 173 -23.11 5.16 -1.35
CA GLN A 173 -24.17 5.48 -0.40
C GLN A 173 -23.83 5.08 1.03
N VAL A 174 -22.55 5.07 1.38
CA VAL A 174 -22.10 4.78 2.75
C VAL A 174 -22.66 5.83 3.70
N PRO A 175 -23.26 5.45 4.85
CA PRO A 175 -23.84 6.39 5.81
C PRO A 175 -22.75 7.12 6.64
N VAL A 176 -21.70 7.60 5.97
CA VAL A 176 -20.61 8.33 6.61
C VAL A 176 -21.09 9.70 7.06
N ILE A 177 -20.81 10.02 8.32
CA ILE A 177 -21.01 11.36 8.85
C ILE A 177 -19.76 12.17 8.51
N TYR A 178 -19.93 13.33 7.93
CA TYR A 178 -18.84 14.19 7.51
C TYR A 178 -19.13 15.66 7.83
N ASN A 179 -18.05 16.40 8.04
CA ASN A 179 -18.08 17.85 8.23
C ASN A 179 -16.89 18.46 7.49
N TRP A 180 -17.13 19.15 6.38
CA TRP A 180 -16.06 19.72 5.54
C TRP A 180 -15.20 20.74 6.30
N ASP A 181 -15.73 21.44 7.29
CA ASP A 181 -14.97 22.39 8.10
C ASP A 181 -13.87 21.68 8.93
N GLU A 182 -14.09 20.43 9.30
CA GLU A 182 -13.12 19.61 10.02
C GLU A 182 -12.06 18.98 9.08
N TYR A 183 -12.32 18.99 7.77
CA TYR A 183 -11.44 18.39 6.76
C TYR A 183 -10.56 19.42 6.06
N THR A 184 -10.32 20.54 6.74
CA THR A 184 -9.40 21.56 6.24
C THR A 184 -7.95 21.15 6.47
N LEU A 185 -7.08 21.52 5.54
CA LEU A 185 -5.65 21.29 5.68
C LEU A 185 -5.10 22.19 6.79
N ASN A 186 -4.49 21.57 7.80
CA ASN A 186 -3.79 22.25 8.88
C ASN A 186 -2.28 21.98 8.80
N ASP A 187 -1.50 22.86 9.43
CA ASP A 187 -0.06 22.64 9.51
C ASP A 187 0.26 21.38 10.29
N PRO A 188 1.25 20.59 9.85
CA PRO A 188 1.70 19.40 10.56
C PRO A 188 2.19 19.73 11.98
N SER A 189 1.96 18.81 12.91
CA SER A 189 2.53 18.87 14.25
C SER A 189 4.01 18.46 14.21
N GLN A 190 4.90 19.45 14.13
CA GLN A 190 6.34 19.19 14.02
C GLN A 190 6.84 18.34 15.19
N GLU A 191 6.44 18.64 16.42
CA GLU A 191 6.89 17.92 17.62
C GLU A 191 6.49 16.44 17.59
N GLN A 192 5.25 16.13 17.20
CA GLN A 192 4.77 14.75 17.10
C GLN A 192 5.49 13.99 16.00
N LEU A 193 5.67 14.60 14.83
CA LEU A 193 6.33 13.95 13.70
C LEU A 193 7.83 13.79 13.94
N GLU A 194 8.53 14.74 14.57
CA GLU A 194 9.94 14.58 14.94
C GLU A 194 10.14 13.44 15.93
N SER A 195 9.26 13.31 16.93
CA SER A 195 9.29 12.21 17.90
C SER A 195 9.08 10.87 17.21
N LEU A 196 8.03 10.77 16.40
CA LEU A 196 7.66 9.55 15.68
C LEU A 196 8.74 9.13 14.67
N PHE A 197 9.29 10.08 13.91
CA PHE A 197 10.37 9.79 12.95
C PHE A 197 11.68 9.42 13.64
N SER A 198 11.89 9.86 14.87
CA SER A 198 13.01 9.41 15.70
C SER A 198 12.81 7.98 16.18
N GLU A 199 11.62 7.63 16.64
CA GLU A 199 11.23 6.27 17.05
C GLU A 199 11.36 5.27 15.88
N LEU A 200 10.82 5.63 14.71
CA LEU A 200 10.84 4.79 13.52
C LEU A 200 12.15 4.86 12.72
N GLU A 201 13.13 5.60 13.19
CA GLU A 201 14.43 5.83 12.52
C GLU A 201 14.32 6.38 11.07
N PHE A 202 13.30 7.18 10.78
CA PHE A 202 13.04 7.75 9.45
C PHE A 202 13.95 8.94 9.13
N ARG A 203 15.27 8.71 9.06
CA ARG A 203 16.31 9.75 8.88
C ARG A 203 16.12 10.55 7.60
N THR A 204 15.93 9.87 6.48
CA THR A 204 15.82 10.54 5.17
C THR A 204 14.53 11.34 5.08
N LEU A 205 13.42 10.77 5.56
CA LEU A 205 12.12 11.45 5.55
C LEU A 205 12.12 12.64 6.51
N GLY A 206 12.71 12.48 7.71
CA GLY A 206 12.85 13.55 8.68
C GLY A 206 13.69 14.72 8.14
N ARG A 207 14.83 14.46 7.48
CA ARG A 207 15.62 15.52 6.85
C ARG A 207 14.88 16.21 5.70
N ARG A 208 14.13 15.46 4.93
CA ARG A 208 13.33 16.03 3.83
C ARG A 208 12.22 16.96 4.35
N LEU A 209 11.63 16.64 5.49
CA LEU A 209 10.52 17.40 6.06
C LEU A 209 11.00 18.55 6.96
N PHE A 210 11.99 18.30 7.83
CA PHE A 210 12.46 19.25 8.85
C PHE A 210 13.81 19.88 8.53
N GLY A 211 14.43 19.51 7.41
CA GLY A 211 15.74 20.03 6.99
C GLY A 211 16.91 19.18 7.49
N GLU A 212 18.13 19.55 7.04
CA GLU A 212 19.36 18.80 7.32
C GLU A 212 19.75 18.73 8.80
N SER A 213 19.19 19.61 9.63
CA SER A 213 19.41 19.64 11.09
C SER A 213 18.66 18.53 11.82
N PHE A 214 17.71 17.85 11.18
CA PHE A 214 16.99 16.75 11.81
C PHE A 214 17.93 15.62 12.15
N GLN A 215 17.94 15.25 13.44
CA GLN A 215 18.69 14.13 13.97
C GLN A 215 17.78 13.23 14.78
N ILE A 216 17.95 11.94 14.65
CA ILE A 216 17.25 10.99 15.51
C ILE A 216 17.73 11.20 16.93
N LYS A 217 16.82 11.57 17.82
CA LYS A 217 17.11 11.61 19.27
C LYS A 217 17.29 10.19 19.72
N LYS A 218 18.55 9.78 20.01
CA LYS A 218 18.77 8.57 20.83
C LYS A 218 18.19 8.90 22.19
N GLU A 219 17.26 8.11 22.68
CA GLU A 219 16.92 8.12 24.10
C GLU A 219 18.24 7.93 24.86
N ASN A 220 18.57 8.92 25.68
CA ASN A 220 19.78 8.88 26.47
C ASN A 220 19.76 7.66 27.39
N GLU A 221 20.54 6.67 27.07
CA GLU A 221 21.17 5.82 28.06
C GLU A 221 22.18 6.68 28.83
N ASP A 222 21.74 7.65 29.62
CA ASP A 222 22.63 8.32 30.54
C ASP A 222 21.83 9.20 31.51
N ASN A 223 21.48 8.62 32.62
CA ASN A 223 21.60 9.28 33.92
C ASN A 223 21.62 8.27 35.04
N PHE A 224 22.62 7.43 35.03
CA PHE A 224 23.08 6.81 36.25
C PHE A 224 24.47 7.36 36.59
N THR A 225 24.51 8.61 36.96
CA THR A 225 25.68 9.17 37.63
C THR A 225 25.70 8.61 39.05
N LEU A 226 26.52 7.59 39.27
CA LEU A 226 26.87 7.17 40.59
C LEU A 226 27.59 8.32 41.35
N GLN A 227 26.87 9.01 42.20
CA GLN A 227 27.50 9.72 43.30
C GLN A 227 27.90 8.67 44.33
N SER A 228 29.19 8.48 44.42
CA SER A 228 29.83 7.76 45.51
C SER A 228 29.78 8.59 46.78
N GLU A 229 28.88 8.28 47.67
CA GLU A 229 29.08 8.60 49.09
C GLU A 229 29.06 7.29 49.90
N SER A 230 30.19 7.07 50.54
CA SER A 230 30.46 6.07 51.54
C SER A 230 29.57 6.28 52.76
N ASP A 231 28.88 5.24 53.23
CA ASP A 231 29.00 4.77 54.59
C ASP A 231 28.10 3.54 54.89
N SER A 232 28.80 2.55 55.34
CA SER A 232 28.55 1.45 56.26
C SER A 232 27.16 0.96 56.65
N MET A 233 27.09 -0.36 56.63
CA MET A 233 26.48 -1.30 57.56
C MET A 233 25.13 -1.98 57.20
N ALA A 234 25.27 -3.30 57.23
CA ALA A 234 24.34 -4.34 57.63
C ALA A 234 23.41 -4.97 56.60
N SER A 235 23.77 -6.16 56.18
CA SER A 235 22.89 -7.28 55.72
C SER A 235 21.92 -7.73 56.85
N PRO A 236 20.83 -8.51 56.61
CA PRO A 236 20.81 -9.65 55.69
C PRO A 236 19.46 -9.99 54.97
N THR A 237 19.61 -10.88 53.98
CA THR A 237 18.68 -11.99 53.63
C THR A 237 17.37 -11.70 52.94
N SER A 238 17.19 -12.07 51.72
CA SER A 238 16.75 -13.33 51.15
C SER A 238 16.37 -13.21 49.68
N GLN A 239 17.01 -14.03 48.90
CA GLN A 239 16.54 -14.92 47.85
C GLN A 239 15.38 -14.46 46.95
N GLN A 240 15.64 -14.67 45.67
CA GLN A 240 14.75 -14.76 44.52
C GLN A 240 14.46 -13.46 43.76
N THR A 241 15.33 -13.21 42.79
CA THR A 241 14.90 -12.95 41.39
C THR A 241 16.16 -13.00 40.49
N GLU A 242 16.72 -14.17 40.31
CA GLU A 242 17.46 -14.48 39.09
C GLU A 242 16.45 -14.93 38.08
N LEU A 243 16.25 -14.13 37.06
CA LEU A 243 15.83 -14.48 35.70
C LEU A 243 15.37 -13.19 35.02
N LEU A 244 16.30 -12.57 34.39
CA LEU A 244 16.17 -11.70 33.19
C LEU A 244 17.41 -10.78 33.13
N SER A 245 18.59 -11.39 33.00
CA SER A 245 19.72 -10.68 32.41
C SER A 245 19.55 -10.76 30.91
N GLU A 246 18.84 -9.81 30.33
CA GLU A 246 18.90 -9.59 28.89
C GLU A 246 20.35 -9.26 28.54
N SER A 247 20.89 -10.13 27.71
CA SER A 247 22.16 -9.90 27.05
C SER A 247 22.01 -8.68 26.14
N THR A 248 22.57 -7.56 26.56
CA THR A 248 22.84 -6.44 25.66
C THR A 248 23.77 -6.91 24.56
N HIS A 249 23.24 -7.40 23.47
CA HIS A 249 23.98 -7.60 22.23
C HIS A 249 24.35 -6.23 21.68
N SER A 250 25.52 -5.71 22.01
CA SER A 250 26.07 -4.59 21.28
C SER A 250 26.33 -5.06 19.85
N PHE A 251 25.57 -4.54 18.91
CA PHE A 251 25.81 -4.81 17.50
C PHE A 251 27.18 -4.26 17.11
N LYS A 252 28.07 -5.16 16.66
CA LYS A 252 29.37 -4.77 16.13
C LYS A 252 29.18 -4.10 14.78
N THR A 253 29.82 -2.97 14.60
CA THR A 253 29.85 -2.30 13.28
C THR A 253 30.88 -2.97 12.37
N LEU A 254 30.86 -2.72 11.07
CA LEU A 254 31.87 -3.19 10.12
C LEU A 254 33.31 -2.78 10.52
N LYS A 255 33.46 -1.73 11.33
CA LYS A 255 34.78 -1.29 11.86
C LYS A 255 35.28 -2.17 13.02
N ASP A 256 34.38 -2.86 13.68
CA ASP A 256 34.69 -3.68 14.86
C ASP A 256 34.95 -5.15 14.50
N ILE A 257 34.69 -5.51 13.22
CA ILE A 257 34.89 -6.86 12.70
C ILE A 257 36.10 -6.81 11.74
N PRO A 258 37.16 -7.56 11.99
CA PRO A 258 38.25 -7.68 11.04
C PRO A 258 37.72 -8.42 9.78
N ALA A 259 37.27 -7.68 8.80
CA ALA A 259 36.81 -8.23 7.55
C ALA A 259 37.90 -8.22 6.50
N GLN A 260 38.11 -9.34 5.83
CA GLN A 260 39.00 -9.47 4.69
C GLN A 260 38.17 -9.66 3.42
N TYR A 261 38.25 -8.70 2.51
CA TYR A 261 37.56 -8.79 1.23
C TYR A 261 38.49 -9.34 0.16
N ILE A 262 38.10 -10.46 -0.47
CA ILE A 262 38.87 -11.12 -1.50
C ILE A 262 38.04 -11.17 -2.78
N LEU A 263 38.54 -10.57 -3.84
CA LEU A 263 37.91 -10.61 -5.16
C LEU A 263 38.37 -11.88 -5.91
N ILE A 264 37.47 -12.81 -6.13
CA ILE A 264 37.74 -14.07 -6.81
C ILE A 264 37.62 -13.89 -8.33
N LYS A 265 38.75 -14.06 -9.05
CA LYS A 265 38.83 -13.89 -10.50
C LYS A 265 39.33 -15.12 -11.24
N THR A 266 40.12 -15.95 -10.60
CA THR A 266 40.80 -17.08 -11.24
C THR A 266 40.15 -18.42 -10.85
N GLN A 267 40.34 -19.45 -11.66
CA GLN A 267 39.85 -20.80 -11.37
C GLN A 267 40.41 -21.36 -10.04
N LYS A 268 41.70 -21.10 -9.78
CA LYS A 268 42.35 -21.52 -8.53
C LYS A 268 41.73 -20.87 -7.29
N GLU A 269 41.36 -19.58 -7.39
CA GLU A 269 40.67 -18.87 -6.30
C GLU A 269 39.26 -19.39 -6.08
N LYS A 270 38.56 -19.78 -7.15
CA LYS A 270 37.23 -20.43 -7.05
C LYS A 270 37.31 -21.77 -6.31
N GLU A 271 38.33 -22.58 -6.63
CA GLU A 271 38.55 -23.86 -5.96
C GLU A 271 38.87 -23.67 -4.47
N ALA A 272 39.70 -22.67 -4.14
CA ALA A 272 40.03 -22.34 -2.76
C ALA A 272 38.77 -21.82 -2.01
N LEU A 273 37.90 -21.03 -2.64
CA LEU A 273 36.65 -20.59 -2.03
C LEU A 273 35.72 -21.77 -1.77
N ALA A 274 35.57 -22.68 -2.75
CA ALA A 274 34.73 -23.87 -2.58
C ALA A 274 35.19 -24.72 -1.41
N GLN A 275 36.50 -24.94 -1.28
CA GLN A 275 37.06 -25.67 -0.15
C GLN A 275 36.79 -24.95 1.18
N ALA A 276 36.96 -23.63 1.23
CA ALA A 276 36.68 -22.84 2.42
C ALA A 276 35.21 -22.91 2.87
N ILE A 277 34.31 -22.97 1.90
CA ILE A 277 32.86 -23.14 2.13
C ILE A 277 32.59 -24.54 2.70
N GLU A 278 33.20 -25.60 2.11
CA GLU A 278 33.05 -26.99 2.57
C GLU A 278 33.57 -27.19 4.02
N GLU A 279 34.64 -26.50 4.38
CA GLU A 279 35.22 -26.57 5.69
C GLU A 279 34.52 -25.68 6.75
N SER A 280 33.66 -24.76 6.31
CA SER A 280 32.93 -23.84 7.19
C SER A 280 31.69 -24.49 7.81
N GLN A 281 31.44 -24.21 9.11
CA GLN A 281 30.21 -24.64 9.79
C GLN A 281 29.01 -23.77 9.41
N LEU A 282 29.22 -22.53 9.00
CA LEU A 282 28.22 -21.56 8.62
C LEU A 282 28.81 -20.60 7.59
N PHE A 283 28.09 -20.36 6.51
CA PHE A 283 28.40 -19.30 5.56
C PHE A 283 27.11 -18.63 5.10
N ALA A 284 27.22 -17.37 4.68
CA ALA A 284 26.15 -16.64 4.04
C ALA A 284 26.60 -16.17 2.66
N PHE A 285 25.70 -16.18 1.70
CA PHE A 285 25.95 -15.63 0.37
C PHE A 285 24.77 -14.79 -0.09
N ASP A 286 25.07 -13.81 -0.89
CA ASP A 286 24.10 -12.97 -1.58
C ASP A 286 24.44 -12.92 -3.07
N THR A 287 23.48 -12.72 -3.92
CA THR A 287 23.67 -12.67 -5.37
C THR A 287 23.05 -11.39 -5.94
N GLU A 288 23.86 -10.64 -6.68
CA GLU A 288 23.37 -9.55 -7.50
C GLU A 288 23.47 -9.94 -8.97
N THR A 289 22.42 -9.67 -9.73
CA THR A 289 22.38 -9.97 -11.18
C THR A 289 22.21 -8.67 -11.95
N ASP A 290 22.95 -8.53 -13.03
CA ASP A 290 22.88 -7.36 -13.92
C ASP A 290 21.65 -7.39 -14.84
N SER A 291 21.01 -8.56 -15.02
CA SER A 291 19.80 -8.74 -15.81
C SER A 291 18.96 -9.92 -15.34
N LEU A 292 17.69 -9.90 -15.71
CA LEU A 292 16.70 -10.98 -15.48
C LEU A 292 16.50 -11.81 -16.77
N ASP A 293 17.53 -12.04 -17.55
CA ASP A 293 17.45 -12.90 -18.75
C ASP A 293 17.61 -14.38 -18.37
#